data_fbdbf8eeccf1a0d0c1809449b216c3f2
#
_entry.id   fbdbf8eeccf1a0d0c1809449b216c3f2
#
_cell.length_a   1.000
_cell.length_b   1.000
_cell.length_c   1.000
_cell.angle_alpha   90.00
_cell.angle_beta   90.00
_cell.angle_gamma   90.00
#
_symmetry.space_group_name_H-M   'P 1'
#
loop_
_entity.id
_entity.type
_entity.pdbx_description
1 polymer ?
#
loop_
_entity_poly.entity_id
_entity_poly.type
_entity_poly.pdbx_seq_one_letter_code
_entity_poly.pdbx_strand_id
1 'polypeptide(L)' 'WSNAKNAPRVGTFDRAPGPASPFFVEVGQSVKVGDTLCIIEAMKLMNEIESEKSGVVKAILIENGQPVEYGEPLFIIE' A
#
# COMPACT_ATOMS: atom_id res chain seq x y z
N TRP A 1 11.03 10.57 -3.93
CA TRP A 1 11.01 9.26 -4.63
C TRP A 1 10.08 9.37 -5.84
N SER A 2 10.65 9.36 -7.05
CA SER A 2 9.84 9.55 -8.26
C SER A 2 8.95 8.35 -8.58
N ASN A 3 9.27 7.16 -8.06
CA ASN A 3 8.49 5.94 -8.30
C ASN A 3 7.71 5.50 -7.07
N ALA A 4 7.51 6.40 -6.12
CA ALA A 4 6.83 6.05 -4.88
C ALA A 4 5.32 6.17 -5.03
N LYS A 5 4.61 5.20 -4.47
CA LYS A 5 3.19 5.33 -4.16
C LYS A 5 3.09 5.89 -2.75
N ASN A 6 2.55 7.08 -2.61
CA ASN A 6 2.48 7.78 -1.32
C ASN A 6 1.11 7.59 -0.69
N ALA A 7 1.07 7.75 0.63
CA ALA A 7 -0.18 7.64 1.38
C ALA A 7 -1.12 8.80 1.00
N PRO A 8 -2.33 8.51 0.54
CA PRO A 8 -3.29 9.56 0.19
C PRO A 8 -4.03 10.13 1.41
N ARG A 9 -3.81 9.55 2.58
CA ARG A 9 -4.45 9.99 3.82
C ARG A 9 -3.69 9.48 5.03
N VAL A 10 -4.03 10.01 6.20
CA VAL A 10 -3.54 9.53 7.49
C VAL A 10 -4.32 8.27 7.89
N GLY A 11 -3.68 7.34 8.54
CA GLY A 11 -4.34 6.15 9.07
C GLY A 11 -3.35 5.05 9.41
N THR A 12 -3.86 3.83 9.58
CA THR A 12 -3.06 2.64 9.86
C THR A 12 -2.90 1.84 8.57
N PHE A 13 -1.66 1.48 8.28
CA PHE A 13 -1.29 0.75 7.06
C PHE A 13 -1.52 -0.75 7.28
N ASP A 14 -2.43 -1.34 6.49
CA ASP A 14 -2.70 -2.78 6.55
C ASP A 14 -2.34 -3.40 5.20
N ARG A 15 -1.56 -4.48 5.24
CA ARG A 15 -1.11 -5.17 4.04
C ARG A 15 -2.11 -6.22 3.55
N ALA A 16 -3.12 -6.52 4.38
CA ALA A 16 -4.12 -7.55 4.07
C ALA A 16 -5.50 -7.05 4.49
N PRO A 17 -6.59 -7.60 3.90
CA PRO A 17 -7.95 -7.18 4.28
C PRO A 17 -8.38 -7.68 5.66
N GLY A 18 -7.68 -8.69 6.20
CA GLY A 18 -7.98 -9.21 7.53
C GLY A 18 -6.82 -10.05 8.04
N PRO A 19 -6.85 -10.43 9.34
CA PRO A 19 -5.70 -11.08 9.98
C PRO A 19 -5.37 -12.46 9.41
N ALA A 20 -6.33 -13.15 8.81
CA ALA A 20 -6.10 -14.48 8.25
C ALA A 20 -5.88 -14.44 6.73
N SER A 21 -5.91 -13.27 6.11
CA SER A 21 -5.78 -13.14 4.67
C SER A 21 -4.32 -12.93 4.28
N PRO A 22 -3.91 -13.37 3.07
CA PRO A 22 -2.57 -13.06 2.58
C PRO A 22 -2.45 -11.56 2.31
N PHE A 23 -1.21 -11.08 2.26
CA PHE A 23 -0.92 -9.70 1.87
C PHE A 23 -1.35 -9.48 0.42
N PHE A 24 -1.79 -8.27 0.12
CA PHE A 24 -2.19 -7.91 -1.24
C PHE A 24 -1.03 -8.07 -2.22
N VAL A 25 0.16 -7.62 -1.84
CA VAL A 25 1.35 -7.69 -2.70
C VAL A 25 2.60 -8.00 -1.86
N GLU A 26 3.61 -8.54 -2.55
CA GLU A 26 4.93 -8.81 -1.98
C GLU A 26 5.98 -8.13 -2.85
N VAL A 27 7.16 -7.90 -2.29
CA VAL A 27 8.30 -7.38 -3.06
C VAL A 27 8.62 -8.36 -4.19
N GLY A 28 8.82 -7.82 -5.39
CA GLY A 28 9.12 -8.62 -6.58
C GLY A 28 7.88 -8.95 -7.41
N GLN A 29 6.69 -8.66 -6.91
CA GLN A 29 5.44 -8.98 -7.60
C GLN A 29 5.13 -7.92 -8.65
N SER A 30 4.64 -8.35 -9.82
CA SER A 30 4.14 -7.44 -10.85
C SER A 30 2.74 -6.97 -10.49
N VAL A 31 2.48 -5.68 -10.69
CA VAL A 31 1.17 -5.10 -10.46
C VAL A 31 0.74 -4.30 -11.68
N LYS A 32 -0.56 -4.09 -11.81
CA LYS A 32 -1.18 -3.31 -12.89
C LYS A 32 -1.97 -2.16 -12.28
N VAL A 33 -2.23 -1.15 -13.10
CA VAL A 33 -3.13 -0.05 -12.73
C VAL A 33 -4.43 -0.63 -12.17
N GLY A 34 -4.83 -0.17 -11.00
CA GLY A 34 -6.05 -0.60 -10.34
C GLY A 34 -5.88 -1.76 -9.36
N ASP A 35 -4.72 -2.43 -9.35
CA ASP A 35 -4.48 -3.48 -8.36
C ASP A 35 -4.41 -2.89 -6.96
N THR A 36 -5.05 -3.55 -5.99
CA THR A 36 -5.00 -3.12 -4.60
C THR A 36 -3.63 -3.43 -4.02
N LEU A 37 -3.00 -2.43 -3.41
CA LEU A 37 -1.67 -2.56 -2.81
C LEU A 37 -1.75 -2.73 -1.30
N CYS A 38 -2.68 -2.02 -0.66
CA CYS A 38 -2.83 -2.01 0.78
C CYS A 38 -4.16 -1.39 1.15
N ILE A 39 -4.43 -1.36 2.45
CA ILE A 39 -5.56 -0.63 3.02
C ILE A 39 -4.99 0.40 3.99
N ILE A 40 -5.56 1.60 3.99
CA ILE A 40 -5.32 2.57 5.05
C ILE A 40 -6.62 2.69 5.85
N GLU A 41 -6.54 2.25 7.10
CA GLU A 41 -7.68 2.26 8.00
C GLU A 41 -7.70 3.58 8.77
N ALA A 42 -8.82 4.30 8.67
CA ALA A 42 -9.01 5.58 9.36
C ALA A 42 -10.47 5.75 9.71
N MET A 43 -10.75 6.13 10.94
CA MET A 43 -12.13 6.41 11.39
C MET A 43 -13.10 5.27 11.07
N LYS A 44 -12.66 4.03 11.30
CA LYS A 44 -13.43 2.80 11.09
C LYS A 44 -13.75 2.53 9.61
N LEU A 45 -13.07 3.21 8.70
CA LEU A 45 -13.20 2.96 7.27
C LEU A 45 -11.94 2.28 6.76
N MET A 46 -12.13 1.27 5.91
CA MET A 46 -11.05 0.51 5.29
C MET A 46 -10.88 1.03 3.87
N ASN A 47 -9.92 1.92 3.67
CA ASN A 47 -9.72 2.56 2.37
C ASN A 47 -8.70 1.77 1.57
N GLU A 48 -9.15 1.13 0.48
CA GLU A 48 -8.26 0.38 -0.41
C GLU A 48 -7.47 1.35 -1.27
N ILE A 49 -6.15 1.13 -1.30
CA ILE A 49 -5.22 1.97 -2.05
C ILE A 49 -4.75 1.17 -3.25
N GLU A 50 -4.94 1.73 -4.44
CA GLU A 50 -4.66 1.04 -5.71
C GLU A 50 -3.41 1.58 -6.36
N SER A 51 -2.75 0.73 -7.15
CA SER A 51 -1.63 1.15 -7.96
C SER A 51 -2.11 2.04 -9.10
N GLU A 52 -1.40 3.13 -9.33
CA GLU A 52 -1.70 4.06 -10.41
C GLU A 52 -0.89 3.76 -11.67
N LYS A 53 -0.01 2.76 -11.59
CA LYS A 53 0.82 2.37 -12.74
C LYS A 53 1.10 0.88 -12.72
N SER A 54 1.49 0.36 -13.87
CA SER A 54 1.96 -1.01 -14.01
C SER A 54 3.46 -1.07 -13.75
N GLY A 55 3.91 -2.12 -13.07
CA GLY A 55 5.32 -2.28 -12.78
C GLY A 55 5.53 -3.41 -11.79
N VAL A 56 6.70 -3.39 -11.15
CA VAL A 56 7.11 -4.39 -10.16
C VAL A 56 7.27 -3.70 -8.82
N VAL A 57 6.77 -4.31 -7.75
CA VAL A 57 6.94 -3.79 -6.40
C VAL A 57 8.41 -4.00 -6.02
N LYS A 58 9.17 -2.91 -5.94
CA LYS A 58 10.60 -2.96 -5.61
C LYS A 58 10.86 -2.88 -4.12
N ALA A 59 10.00 -2.18 -3.39
CA ALA A 59 10.14 -2.03 -1.95
C ALA A 59 8.78 -1.76 -1.33
N ILE A 60 8.60 -2.22 -0.10
CA ILE A 60 7.46 -1.89 0.75
C ILE A 60 8.07 -1.24 1.98
N LEU A 61 7.81 0.05 2.16
CA LEU A 61 8.56 0.91 3.08
C LEU A 61 7.94 0.98 4.47
N ILE A 62 6.75 0.44 4.65
CA ILE A 62 5.98 0.54 5.88
C ILE A 62 5.66 -0.86 6.38
N GLU A 63 5.70 -1.05 7.69
CA GLU A 63 5.34 -2.33 8.30
C GLU A 63 3.83 -2.44 8.48
N ASN A 64 3.32 -3.67 8.36
CA ASN A 64 1.91 -3.95 8.58
C ASN A 64 1.50 -3.48 9.98
N GLY A 65 0.42 -2.71 10.08
CA GLY A 65 -0.08 -2.19 11.34
C GLY A 65 0.54 -0.87 11.77
N GLN A 66 1.43 -0.30 10.98
CA GLN A 66 2.13 0.94 11.31
C GLN A 66 1.26 2.15 10.96
N PRO A 67 1.24 3.20 11.80
CA PRO A 67 0.58 4.46 11.43
C PRO A 67 1.36 5.16 10.32
N VAL A 68 0.63 5.80 9.40
CA VAL A 68 1.21 6.55 8.30
C VAL A 68 0.59 7.95 8.22
N GLU A 69 1.38 8.90 7.70
CA GLU A 69 0.98 10.27 7.49
C GLU A 69 0.66 10.50 6.01
N TYR A 70 -0.13 11.52 5.73
CA TYR A 70 -0.41 11.93 4.36
C TYR A 70 0.90 12.21 3.62
N GLY A 71 1.05 11.64 2.42
CA GLY A 71 2.23 11.87 1.58
C GLY A 71 3.42 10.97 1.90
N GLU A 72 3.33 10.17 2.95
CA GLU A 72 4.43 9.26 3.31
C GLU A 72 4.59 8.18 2.24
N PRO A 73 5.83 7.90 1.76
CA PRO A 73 6.02 6.88 0.75
C PRO A 73 5.78 5.49 1.33
N LEU A 74 4.95 4.71 0.64
CA LEU A 74 4.53 3.37 1.07
C LEU A 74 5.22 2.27 0.26
N PHE A 75 5.25 2.44 -1.07
CA PHE A 75 5.79 1.45 -2.00
C PHE A 75 6.65 2.13 -3.03
N ILE A 76 7.64 1.39 -3.53
CA ILE A 76 8.37 1.77 -4.74
C ILE A 76 7.93 0.80 -5.82
N ILE A 77 7.41 1.32 -6.94
CA ILE A 77 6.90 0.52 -8.04
C ILE A 77 7.59 0.99 -9.31
N GLU A 78 8.35 0.12 -9.91
CA GLU A 78 9.10 0.35 -11.14
C GLU A 78 8.75 -0.76 -12.15
#